data_1b0995ee2cb3e6d43fa0a72bcd27073d
#
_entry.id   1b0995ee2cb3e6d43fa0a72bcd27073d
#
_cell.length_a   1.000
_cell.length_b   1.000
_cell.length_c   1.000
_cell.angle_alpha   90.00
_cell.angle_beta   90.00
_cell.angle_gamma   90.00
#
_symmetry.space_group_name_H-M   'P 1'
#
loop_
_entity.id
_entity.type
_entity.pdbx_description
1 polymer ?
#
loop_
_entity_poly.entity_id
_entity_poly.type
_entity_poly.pdbx_seq_one_letter_code
_entity_poly.pdbx_strand_id
1 'polypeptide(L)'
;MMIATYLPKIVEKYSVECVIANGENTSHGKGLLQKHYDELLSYGISLITMGNHTYSKKEIFDYIDEADKLIVPLNKPLAMPGVGSRVIEVKGKKIRVTNLLGLTFMDGKPQNPFEAIEPVLENDSCDIHIIDFHGEATSEKIAFANYFDGRINIVVGTHTHVQT
;
A
#
# COMPACT_ATOMS: atom_id res chain seq x y z
N MET A 1 17.58 -2.95 12.63
CA MET A 1 16.71 -1.97 11.94
C MET A 1 15.75 -1.36 12.96
N MET A 2 15.37 -0.07 12.85
CA MET A 2 14.47 0.57 13.83
C MET A 2 13.14 -0.16 14.00
N ILE A 3 12.56 -0.67 12.91
CA ILE A 3 11.31 -1.43 12.93
C ILE A 3 11.41 -2.63 13.88
N ALA A 4 12.46 -3.45 13.77
CA ALA A 4 12.66 -4.61 14.65
C ALA A 4 12.68 -4.25 16.14
N THR A 5 13.19 -3.07 16.48
CA THR A 5 13.34 -2.63 17.87
C THR A 5 12.06 -1.99 18.43
N TYR A 6 11.35 -1.23 17.63
CA TYR A 6 10.26 -0.38 18.13
C TYR A 6 8.88 -0.93 17.80
N LEU A 7 8.70 -1.64 16.67
CA LEU A 7 7.39 -2.16 16.29
C LEU A 7 6.77 -3.07 17.35
N PRO A 8 7.50 -4.05 17.94
CA PRO A 8 6.91 -4.89 18.99
C PRO A 8 6.41 -4.07 20.20
N LYS A 9 7.15 -3.04 20.60
CA LYS A 9 6.77 -2.16 21.71
C LYS A 9 5.51 -1.33 21.40
N ILE A 10 5.35 -0.90 20.14
CA ILE A 10 4.17 -0.16 19.69
C ILE A 10 2.96 -1.10 19.65
N VAL A 11 3.14 -2.28 19.07
CA VAL A 11 2.09 -3.31 19.00
C VAL A 11 1.58 -3.66 20.39
N GLU A 12 2.47 -3.90 21.35
CA GLU A 12 2.10 -4.19 22.74
C GLU A 12 1.41 -2.98 23.41
N LYS A 13 2.02 -1.79 23.33
CA LYS A 13 1.54 -0.59 23.99
C LYS A 13 0.13 -0.18 23.56
N TYR A 14 -0.18 -0.33 22.27
CA TYR A 14 -1.46 0.11 21.69
C TYR A 14 -2.40 -1.06 21.36
N SER A 15 -2.03 -2.30 21.69
CA SER A 15 -2.79 -3.50 21.35
C SER A 15 -3.13 -3.57 19.86
N VAL A 16 -2.10 -3.29 19.01
CA VAL A 16 -2.26 -3.23 17.55
C VAL A 16 -2.52 -4.63 17.00
N GLU A 17 -3.58 -4.77 16.20
CA GLU A 17 -4.03 -6.04 15.63
C GLU A 17 -3.58 -6.24 14.18
N CYS A 18 -3.27 -5.16 13.49
CA CYS A 18 -2.85 -5.18 12.09
C CYS A 18 -1.80 -4.08 11.85
N VAL A 19 -0.74 -4.43 11.15
CA VAL A 19 0.31 -3.49 10.76
C VAL A 19 0.43 -3.49 9.24
N ILE A 20 0.19 -2.34 8.63
CA ILE A 20 0.42 -2.10 7.22
C ILE A 20 1.64 -1.21 7.08
N ALA A 21 2.58 -1.58 6.21
CA ALA A 21 3.80 -0.82 6.00
C ALA A 21 4.02 -0.52 4.52
N ASN A 22 4.40 0.73 4.20
CA ASN A 22 4.90 1.04 2.87
C ASN A 22 6.35 0.57 2.75
N GLY A 23 6.61 -0.38 1.84
CA GLY A 23 7.91 -1.02 1.63
C GLY A 23 8.72 -0.46 0.47
N GLU A 24 8.21 0.56 -0.21
CA GLU A 24 8.74 1.07 -1.46
C GLU A 24 10.23 1.44 -1.43
N ASN A 25 10.71 1.99 -0.31
CA ASN A 25 12.07 2.49 -0.16
C ASN A 25 12.98 1.59 0.68
N THR A 26 12.54 0.37 1.00
CA THR A 26 13.23 -0.52 1.94
C THR A 26 14.60 -0.97 1.44
N SER A 27 14.76 -1.19 0.13
CA SER A 27 15.99 -1.73 -0.45
C SER A 27 16.90 -0.64 -0.98
N HIS A 28 17.70 -0.06 -0.09
CA HIS A 28 18.64 1.03 -0.44
C HIS A 28 17.95 2.25 -1.06
N GLY A 29 16.79 2.62 -0.51
CA GLY A 29 16.04 3.81 -0.90
C GLY A 29 15.10 3.64 -2.10
N LYS A 30 15.12 2.49 -2.81
CA LYS A 30 14.24 2.25 -3.96
C LYS A 30 13.91 0.77 -4.12
N GLY A 31 12.62 0.44 -4.15
CA GLY A 31 12.11 -0.91 -4.39
C GLY A 31 12.24 -1.84 -3.18
N LEU A 32 11.83 -3.08 -3.38
CA LEU A 32 11.79 -4.12 -2.36
C LEU A 32 12.43 -5.40 -2.91
N LEU A 33 13.47 -5.89 -2.25
CA LEU A 33 14.08 -7.19 -2.51
C LEU A 33 13.35 -8.27 -1.71
N GLN A 34 13.30 -9.50 -2.18
CA GLN A 34 12.61 -10.61 -1.51
C GLN A 34 13.07 -10.76 -0.06
N LYS A 35 14.38 -10.75 0.19
CA LYS A 35 14.92 -10.85 1.55
C LYS A 35 14.40 -9.79 2.52
N HIS A 36 14.15 -8.57 2.02
CA HIS A 36 13.59 -7.49 2.86
C HIS A 36 12.07 -7.62 3.01
N TYR A 37 11.37 -8.17 2.01
CA TYR A 37 9.97 -8.55 2.12
C TYR A 37 9.79 -9.57 3.25
N ASP A 38 10.57 -10.67 3.24
CA ASP A 38 10.53 -11.71 4.27
C ASP A 38 10.91 -11.16 5.65
N GLU A 39 11.92 -10.29 5.70
CA GLU A 39 12.36 -9.61 6.92
C GLU A 39 11.24 -8.75 7.53
N LEU A 40 10.55 -7.94 6.73
CA LEU A 40 9.43 -7.11 7.19
C LEU A 40 8.29 -7.97 7.74
N LEU A 41 7.94 -9.06 7.07
CA LEU A 41 6.93 -10.00 7.56
C LEU A 41 7.34 -10.65 8.89
N SER A 42 8.62 -10.98 9.04
CA SER A 42 9.15 -11.54 10.30
C SER A 42 9.01 -10.61 11.50
N TYR A 43 8.88 -9.31 11.27
CA TYR A 43 8.61 -8.31 12.32
C TYR A 43 7.12 -8.15 12.66
N GLY A 44 6.23 -8.93 12.04
CA GLY A 44 4.80 -8.88 12.30
C GLY A 44 4.02 -7.90 11.42
N ILE A 45 4.59 -7.46 10.30
CA ILE A 45 3.85 -6.67 9.31
C ILE A 45 2.84 -7.57 8.60
N SER A 46 1.58 -7.16 8.60
CA SER A 46 0.44 -7.92 8.06
C SER A 46 0.30 -7.77 6.55
N LEU A 47 0.62 -6.60 6.02
CA LEU A 47 0.56 -6.28 4.59
C LEU A 47 1.56 -5.18 4.24
N ILE A 48 2.16 -5.29 3.05
CA ILE A 48 3.12 -4.32 2.53
C ILE A 48 2.52 -3.63 1.31
N THR A 49 2.50 -2.29 1.31
CA THR A 49 2.18 -1.46 0.16
C THR A 49 3.45 -0.99 -0.54
N MET A 50 3.31 -0.56 -1.78
CA MET A 50 4.41 -0.04 -2.59
C MET A 50 4.08 1.37 -3.10
N GLY A 51 4.80 1.82 -4.11
CA GLY A 51 4.63 3.13 -4.75
C GLY A 51 5.29 3.17 -6.13
N ASN A 52 5.73 4.34 -6.57
CA ASN A 52 6.33 4.53 -7.89
C ASN A 52 7.67 3.76 -8.07
N HIS A 53 8.34 3.39 -7.00
CA HIS A 53 9.57 2.58 -7.06
C HIS A 53 9.32 1.05 -7.00
N THR A 54 8.08 0.57 -7.15
CA THR A 54 7.75 -0.86 -7.11
C THR A 54 8.69 -1.70 -7.96
N TYR A 55 8.92 -1.31 -9.19
CA TYR A 55 9.71 -2.08 -10.16
C TYR A 55 11.17 -1.62 -10.29
N SER A 56 11.68 -0.84 -9.34
CA SER A 56 13.07 -0.35 -9.38
C SER A 56 14.12 -1.44 -9.16
N LYS A 57 13.74 -2.55 -8.54
CA LYS A 57 14.57 -3.76 -8.41
C LYS A 57 14.01 -4.86 -9.27
N LYS A 58 14.81 -5.37 -10.23
CA LYS A 58 14.35 -6.42 -11.15
C LYS A 58 13.96 -7.72 -10.44
N GLU A 59 14.59 -8.02 -9.30
CA GLU A 59 14.28 -9.20 -8.48
C GLU A 59 12.80 -9.29 -8.09
N ILE A 60 12.07 -8.16 -8.05
CA ILE A 60 10.65 -8.19 -7.70
C ILE A 60 9.83 -9.04 -8.68
N PHE A 61 10.23 -9.12 -9.94
CA PHE A 61 9.57 -9.95 -10.95
C PHE A 61 9.69 -11.46 -10.69
N ASP A 62 10.67 -11.86 -9.88
CA ASP A 62 10.92 -13.27 -9.57
C ASP A 62 9.97 -13.79 -8.45
N TYR A 63 9.38 -12.90 -7.64
CA TYR A 63 8.61 -13.31 -6.47
C TYR A 63 7.24 -12.61 -6.29
N ILE A 64 6.96 -11.54 -7.05
CA ILE A 64 5.78 -10.69 -6.84
C ILE A 64 4.45 -11.45 -6.92
N ASP A 65 4.35 -12.44 -7.80
CA ASP A 65 3.12 -13.22 -7.99
C ASP A 65 2.86 -14.21 -6.85
N GLU A 66 3.90 -14.59 -6.11
CA GLU A 66 3.85 -15.46 -4.92
C GLU A 66 3.76 -14.65 -3.61
N ALA A 67 3.99 -13.34 -3.67
CA ALA A 67 3.99 -12.45 -2.51
C ALA A 67 2.56 -12.10 -2.06
N ASP A 68 1.92 -12.99 -1.32
CA ASP A 68 0.52 -12.89 -0.87
C ASP A 68 0.25 -11.73 0.11
N LYS A 69 1.30 -11.16 0.70
CA LYS A 69 1.24 -10.00 1.61
C LYS A 69 1.83 -8.72 1.02
N LEU A 70 1.97 -8.69 -0.32
CA LEU A 70 2.42 -7.52 -1.06
C LEU A 70 1.29 -7.00 -1.94
N ILE A 71 1.07 -5.69 -1.91
CA ILE A 71 0.25 -4.99 -2.90
C ILE A 71 1.06 -3.87 -3.55
N VAL A 72 0.81 -3.68 -4.82
CA VAL A 72 1.44 -2.66 -5.66
C VAL A 72 0.38 -1.67 -6.14
N PRO A 73 0.72 -0.53 -6.71
CA PRO A 73 -0.30 0.39 -7.18
C PRO A 73 -1.32 -0.25 -8.13
N LEU A 74 -2.60 -0.14 -7.79
CA LEU A 74 -3.71 -0.70 -8.57
C LEU A 74 -3.77 -0.10 -9.99
N ASN A 75 -3.52 1.20 -10.07
CA ASN A 75 -3.54 1.98 -11.30
C ASN A 75 -2.20 2.00 -12.07
N LYS A 76 -1.32 1.02 -11.80
CA LYS A 76 -0.11 0.79 -12.58
C LYS A 76 -0.43 0.43 -14.05
N PRO A 77 0.53 0.53 -14.98
CA PRO A 77 0.33 0.01 -16.33
C PRO A 77 -0.10 -1.46 -16.34
N LEU A 78 -1.10 -1.80 -17.14
CA LEU A 78 -1.72 -3.14 -17.18
C LEU A 78 -0.74 -4.29 -17.42
N ALA A 79 0.35 -4.05 -18.15
CA ALA A 79 1.37 -5.06 -18.44
C ALA A 79 2.27 -5.39 -17.24
N MET A 80 2.19 -4.64 -16.14
CA MET A 80 3.04 -4.86 -14.97
C MET A 80 2.41 -5.84 -13.99
N PRO A 81 3.16 -6.81 -13.45
CA PRO A 81 2.63 -7.83 -12.54
C PRO A 81 2.29 -7.29 -11.15
N GLY A 82 1.67 -8.12 -10.34
CA GLY A 82 1.29 -7.84 -8.96
C GLY A 82 -0.14 -7.34 -8.80
N VAL A 83 -0.65 -7.46 -7.59
CA VAL A 83 -2.04 -7.19 -7.20
C VAL A 83 -2.15 -5.84 -6.51
N GLY A 84 -3.14 -5.03 -6.87
CA GLY A 84 -3.30 -3.66 -6.34
C GLY A 84 -4.20 -3.55 -5.11
N SER A 85 -4.95 -4.60 -4.80
CA SER A 85 -5.88 -4.63 -3.67
C SER A 85 -5.96 -6.03 -3.09
N ARG A 86 -5.93 -6.14 -1.75
CA ARG A 86 -6.11 -7.42 -1.03
C ARG A 86 -7.04 -7.25 0.15
N VAL A 87 -7.71 -8.33 0.50
CA VAL A 87 -8.48 -8.44 1.73
C VAL A 87 -7.69 -9.28 2.72
N ILE A 88 -7.56 -8.79 3.93
CA ILE A 88 -7.03 -9.53 5.08
C ILE A 88 -8.10 -9.67 6.15
N GLU A 89 -8.05 -10.74 6.91
CA GLU A 89 -8.96 -10.94 8.04
C GLU A 89 -8.24 -10.63 9.35
N VAL A 90 -8.85 -9.78 10.17
CA VAL A 90 -8.34 -9.37 11.48
C VAL A 90 -9.47 -9.50 12.48
N LYS A 91 -9.36 -10.42 13.43
CA LYS A 91 -10.39 -10.70 14.45
C LYS A 91 -11.81 -10.82 13.90
N GLY A 92 -11.97 -11.54 12.80
CA GLY A 92 -13.27 -11.77 12.17
C GLY A 92 -13.80 -10.59 11.35
N LYS A 93 -13.01 -9.53 11.18
CA LYS A 93 -13.31 -8.40 10.30
C LYS A 93 -12.52 -8.49 9.01
N LYS A 94 -13.18 -8.26 7.89
CA LYS A 94 -12.56 -8.18 6.57
C LYS A 94 -12.07 -6.76 6.31
N ILE A 95 -10.76 -6.60 6.20
CA ILE A 95 -10.12 -5.33 5.90
C ILE A 95 -9.57 -5.39 4.49
N ARG A 96 -10.07 -4.55 3.60
CA ARG A 96 -9.47 -4.35 2.28
C ARG A 96 -8.40 -3.27 2.38
N VAL A 97 -7.26 -3.51 1.76
CA VAL A 97 -6.23 -2.50 1.56
C VAL A 97 -5.99 -2.37 0.06
N THR A 98 -6.04 -1.15 -0.46
CA THR A 98 -5.74 -0.84 -1.85
C THR A 98 -4.66 0.21 -1.91
N ASN A 99 -3.67 -0.01 -2.78
CA ASN A 99 -2.60 0.96 -3.03
C ASN A 99 -2.86 1.69 -4.36
N LEU A 100 -2.72 3.00 -4.37
CA LEU A 100 -2.92 3.85 -5.55
C LEU A 100 -1.75 4.81 -5.74
N LEU A 101 -1.44 5.15 -6.99
CA LEU A 101 -0.54 6.23 -7.35
C LEU A 101 -1.32 7.48 -7.70
N GLY A 102 -0.86 8.64 -7.22
CA GLY A 102 -1.25 9.94 -7.76
C GLY A 102 -0.72 10.15 -9.18
N LEU A 103 -1.18 11.21 -9.81
CA LEU A 103 -0.78 11.63 -11.17
C LEU A 103 0.17 12.82 -11.15
N THR A 104 -0.09 13.75 -10.23
CA THR A 104 0.58 15.05 -10.18
C THR A 104 2.03 14.88 -9.71
N PHE A 105 2.98 15.24 -10.56
CA PHE A 105 4.43 15.09 -10.34
C PHE A 105 4.89 13.65 -10.15
N MET A 106 4.09 12.66 -10.61
CA MET A 106 4.42 11.24 -10.51
C MET A 106 4.89 10.69 -11.86
N ASP A 107 6.00 9.96 -11.85
CA ASP A 107 6.51 9.27 -13.03
C ASP A 107 5.72 8.00 -13.35
N GLY A 108 5.88 7.49 -14.59
CA GLY A 108 5.38 6.17 -14.97
C GLY A 108 3.98 6.15 -15.59
N LYS A 109 3.31 7.29 -15.73
CA LYS A 109 1.99 7.44 -16.37
C LYS A 109 0.96 6.43 -15.87
N PRO A 110 0.65 6.40 -14.57
CA PRO A 110 -0.39 5.54 -14.04
C PRO A 110 -1.75 5.92 -14.62
N GLN A 111 -2.72 4.99 -14.55
CA GLN A 111 -4.10 5.29 -14.88
C GLN A 111 -4.69 6.26 -13.84
N ASN A 112 -5.81 6.91 -14.19
CA ASN A 112 -6.51 7.79 -13.26
C ASN A 112 -6.93 7.02 -11.99
N PRO A 113 -6.46 7.39 -10.78
CA PRO A 113 -6.77 6.67 -9.56
C PRO A 113 -8.26 6.69 -9.19
N PHE A 114 -8.99 7.75 -9.57
CA PHE A 114 -10.43 7.86 -9.33
C PHE A 114 -11.23 6.83 -10.15
N GLU A 115 -10.80 6.56 -11.39
CA GLU A 115 -11.42 5.56 -12.25
C GLU A 115 -10.97 4.13 -11.90
N ALA A 116 -9.69 3.96 -11.58
CA ALA A 116 -9.12 2.65 -11.30
C ALA A 116 -9.71 1.98 -10.05
N ILE A 117 -10.16 2.75 -9.05
CA ILE A 117 -10.73 2.22 -7.81
C ILE A 117 -12.19 1.78 -7.95
N GLU A 118 -12.95 2.35 -8.88
CA GLU A 118 -14.40 2.11 -9.00
C GLU A 118 -14.78 0.62 -9.11
N PRO A 119 -14.12 -0.21 -9.94
CA PRO A 119 -14.45 -1.63 -10.00
C PRO A 119 -14.21 -2.39 -8.68
N VAL A 120 -13.29 -1.90 -7.86
CA VAL A 120 -13.03 -2.47 -6.52
C VAL A 120 -14.16 -2.10 -5.57
N LEU A 121 -14.63 -0.85 -5.61
CA LEU A 121 -15.71 -0.36 -4.73
C LEU A 121 -17.07 -0.96 -5.08
N GLU A 122 -17.37 -1.18 -6.36
CA GLU A 122 -18.63 -1.78 -6.81
C GLU A 122 -18.86 -3.19 -6.27
N ASN A 123 -17.79 -3.94 -6.05
CA ASN A 123 -17.84 -5.33 -5.61
C ASN A 123 -17.28 -5.53 -4.20
N ASP A 124 -17.11 -4.44 -3.42
CA ASP A 124 -16.53 -4.54 -2.09
C ASP A 124 -17.52 -5.03 -1.05
N SER A 125 -17.15 -6.09 -0.35
CA SER A 125 -17.90 -6.67 0.77
C SER A 125 -17.11 -6.64 2.08
N CYS A 126 -16.15 -5.72 2.20
CA CYS A 126 -15.31 -5.58 3.38
C CYS A 126 -16.01 -4.77 4.48
N ASP A 127 -15.61 -5.04 5.73
CA ASP A 127 -16.02 -4.21 6.87
C ASP A 127 -15.30 -2.85 6.87
N ILE A 128 -14.04 -2.83 6.43
CA ILE A 128 -13.20 -1.63 6.38
C ILE A 128 -12.40 -1.62 5.08
N HIS A 129 -12.39 -0.48 4.38
CA HIS A 129 -11.55 -0.24 3.22
C HIS A 129 -10.51 0.85 3.52
N ILE A 130 -9.23 0.51 3.39
CA ILE A 130 -8.08 1.39 3.61
C ILE A 130 -7.40 1.64 2.29
N ILE A 131 -7.14 2.89 1.95
CA ILE A 131 -6.34 3.30 0.80
C ILE A 131 -4.98 3.81 1.26
N ASP A 132 -3.91 3.27 0.71
CA ASP A 132 -2.60 3.91 0.67
C ASP A 132 -2.50 4.70 -0.64
N PHE A 133 -2.69 6.01 -0.57
CA PHE A 133 -2.58 6.91 -1.71
C PHE A 133 -1.15 7.46 -1.80
N HIS A 134 -0.36 6.86 -2.67
CA HIS A 134 1.05 7.20 -2.88
C HIS A 134 1.18 8.33 -3.90
N GLY A 135 1.34 9.55 -3.46
CA GLY A 135 1.36 10.73 -4.34
C GLY A 135 2.15 11.90 -3.76
N GLU A 136 2.70 12.72 -4.65
CA GLU A 136 3.45 13.94 -4.27
C GLU A 136 2.50 15.03 -3.79
N ALA A 137 1.47 15.37 -4.59
CA ALA A 137 0.62 16.51 -4.32
C ALA A 137 -0.38 16.26 -3.18
N THR A 138 -0.29 17.06 -2.11
CA THR A 138 -1.24 17.06 -0.99
C THR A 138 -2.67 17.30 -1.47
N SER A 139 -2.85 18.23 -2.41
CA SER A 139 -4.18 18.55 -2.96
C SER A 139 -4.84 17.35 -3.65
N GLU A 140 -4.07 16.50 -4.33
CA GLU A 140 -4.60 15.29 -4.97
C GLU A 140 -5.05 14.25 -3.94
N LYS A 141 -4.28 14.05 -2.86
CA LYS A 141 -4.65 13.19 -1.73
C LYS A 141 -5.96 13.65 -1.08
N ILE A 142 -6.07 14.96 -0.81
CA ILE A 142 -7.27 15.57 -0.23
C ILE A 142 -8.46 15.46 -1.17
N ALA A 143 -8.28 15.74 -2.47
CA ALA A 143 -9.34 15.63 -3.46
C ALA A 143 -9.87 14.18 -3.56
N PHE A 144 -8.97 13.19 -3.57
CA PHE A 144 -9.35 11.77 -3.57
C PHE A 144 -10.14 11.40 -2.31
N ALA A 145 -9.65 11.77 -1.14
CA ALA A 145 -10.31 11.46 0.12
C ALA A 145 -11.72 12.07 0.21
N ASN A 146 -11.86 13.35 -0.19
CA ASN A 146 -13.17 14.01 -0.19
C ASN A 146 -14.14 13.44 -1.23
N TYR A 147 -13.65 13.05 -2.42
CA TYR A 147 -14.50 12.49 -3.45
C TYR A 147 -15.11 11.13 -3.05
N PHE A 148 -14.35 10.31 -2.34
CA PHE A 148 -14.77 9.00 -1.88
C PHE A 148 -15.24 8.97 -0.42
N ASP A 149 -15.49 10.14 0.18
CA ASP A 149 -16.07 10.21 1.54
C ASP A 149 -17.41 9.44 1.61
N GLY A 150 -17.56 8.62 2.64
CA GLY A 150 -18.70 7.72 2.80
C GLY A 150 -18.63 6.41 2.00
N ARG A 151 -17.67 6.26 1.06
CA ARG A 151 -17.44 5.01 0.29
C ARG A 151 -16.15 4.29 0.71
N ILE A 152 -15.18 5.01 1.27
CA ILE A 152 -13.91 4.51 1.77
C ILE A 152 -13.79 4.92 3.23
N ASN A 153 -13.28 4.03 4.08
CA ASN A 153 -13.22 4.29 5.52
C ASN A 153 -11.96 5.08 5.92
N ILE A 154 -10.82 4.78 5.30
CA ILE A 154 -9.53 5.38 5.66
C ILE A 154 -8.72 5.65 4.39
N VAL A 155 -8.20 6.87 4.26
CA VAL A 155 -7.20 7.24 3.25
C VAL A 155 -5.96 7.74 3.96
N VAL A 156 -4.82 7.10 3.71
CA VAL A 156 -3.50 7.52 4.18
C VAL A 156 -2.63 7.93 3.00
N GLY A 157 -1.88 9.01 3.15
CA GLY A 157 -0.94 9.48 2.14
C GLY A 157 0.47 8.95 2.39
N THR A 158 1.14 8.53 1.32
CA THR A 158 2.57 8.16 1.34
C THR A 158 3.32 8.93 0.25
N HIS A 159 4.61 8.73 0.07
CA HIS A 159 5.57 9.34 -0.86
C HIS A 159 6.39 10.50 -0.28
N THR A 160 5.79 11.52 0.27
CA THR A 160 6.47 12.78 0.64
C THR A 160 7.44 12.64 1.83
N HIS A 161 7.39 11.54 2.58
CA HIS A 161 8.18 11.25 3.79
C HIS A 161 7.96 12.28 4.92
N VAL A 162 6.94 13.10 4.80
CA VAL A 162 6.47 14.05 5.82
C VAL A 162 4.95 14.00 5.90
N GLN A 163 4.40 14.40 7.03
CA GLN A 163 2.95 14.48 7.21
C GLN A 163 2.40 15.68 6.40
N THR A 164 1.55 15.39 5.44
CA THR A 164 0.93 16.40 4.56
C THR A 164 -0.55 16.17 4.45
#